data_b269b39d1c5f3a67d46ffe3aea9f3a93
#
_entry.id   b269b39d1c5f3a67d46ffe3aea9f3a93
#
_cell.length_a   1.000
_cell.length_b   1.000
_cell.length_c   1.000
_cell.angle_alpha   90.00
_cell.angle_beta   90.00
_cell.angle_gamma   90.00
#
_symmetry.space_group_name_H-M   'P 1'
#
loop_
_entity.id
_entity.type
_entity.pdbx_description
1 polymer ?
#
loop_
_entity_poly.entity_id
_entity_poly.type
_entity_poly.pdbx_seq_one_letter_code
_entity_poly.pdbx_strand_id
1 'polypeptide(L)'
;MLLSTQLQYGDDPIRNAESVVAMERAGLDMVWVAEAYSFDAVSLMGYLAARTERVQIGAGILPIYSRTPTLTAMTAAGLDALSQGRFALGLGASGPQVIEGFHGVPYDRPVARTREIIEICRSVWRREKIEHDGLYTIPLPPERGTGLGKPLKLINQPHRADIPIWVAALGEKNVQLTAELAQGWLPHLMVPEQLRAVFGPALDAGTAKRAAGLGPLQITGGGVLAVDEDMFAPARKRARDMFALYIGGMGARGRNFYNTVFARQGYAAEAELVQDLYLDGRKDEAAAALPDDFVDRATLIGPPGFVRERIAAQRAAGITHLHVNPVAEDVPRLLSRVREWIE
;
A
#
# COMPACT_ATOMS: atom_id res chain seq x y z
N MET A 1 15.10 10.78 0.65
CA MET A 1 13.90 9.91 0.54
C MET A 1 14.33 8.47 0.73
N LEU A 2 13.45 7.58 1.22
CA LEU A 2 13.70 6.14 1.22
C LEU A 2 13.29 5.52 -0.12
N LEU A 3 13.99 4.48 -0.56
CA LEU A 3 13.70 3.75 -1.79
C LEU A 3 12.87 2.50 -1.47
N SER A 4 11.72 2.35 -2.08
CA SER A 4 10.86 1.19 -1.86
C SER A 4 10.39 0.56 -3.18
N THR A 5 10.08 -0.73 -3.13
CA THR A 5 9.48 -1.44 -4.26
C THR A 5 8.40 -2.40 -3.76
N GLN A 6 7.49 -2.77 -4.65
CA GLN A 6 6.55 -3.87 -4.39
C GLN A 6 7.10 -5.17 -4.96
N LEU A 7 7.07 -6.21 -4.15
CA LEU A 7 7.36 -7.56 -4.63
C LEU A 7 6.23 -8.00 -5.56
N GLN A 8 6.61 -8.42 -6.77
CA GLN A 8 5.64 -8.82 -7.78
C GLN A 8 5.02 -10.17 -7.43
N TYR A 9 3.74 -10.36 -7.79
CA TYR A 9 3.13 -11.68 -7.75
C TYR A 9 3.89 -12.61 -8.71
N GLY A 10 4.14 -13.81 -8.27
CA GLY A 10 4.79 -14.82 -9.08
C GLY A 10 4.67 -16.21 -8.44
N ASP A 11 4.77 -17.25 -9.27
CA ASP A 11 4.61 -18.63 -8.86
C ASP A 11 5.84 -19.20 -8.13
N ASP A 12 6.98 -18.46 -8.17
CA ASP A 12 8.21 -18.81 -7.47
C ASP A 12 8.54 -17.82 -6.35
N PRO A 13 8.01 -18.01 -5.13
CA PRO A 13 8.25 -17.12 -4.00
C PRO A 13 9.71 -17.15 -3.51
N ILE A 14 10.43 -18.24 -3.74
CA ILE A 14 11.86 -18.35 -3.37
C ILE A 14 12.69 -17.41 -4.24
N ARG A 15 12.52 -17.49 -5.56
CA ARG A 15 13.21 -16.62 -6.51
C ARG A 15 12.86 -15.14 -6.26
N ASN A 16 11.60 -14.86 -5.95
CA ASN A 16 11.17 -13.51 -5.61
C ASN A 16 11.90 -12.98 -4.36
N ALA A 17 12.03 -13.78 -3.31
CA ALA A 17 12.76 -13.41 -2.11
C ALA A 17 14.27 -13.21 -2.37
N GLU A 18 14.88 -14.04 -3.20
CA GLU A 18 16.29 -13.87 -3.61
C GLU A 18 16.51 -12.57 -4.38
N SER A 19 15.54 -12.14 -5.19
CA SER A 19 15.60 -10.85 -5.86
C SER A 19 15.61 -9.68 -4.86
N VAL A 20 14.86 -9.79 -3.76
CA VAL A 20 14.87 -8.78 -2.69
C VAL A 20 16.23 -8.70 -2.01
N VAL A 21 16.89 -9.83 -1.77
CA VAL A 21 18.26 -9.85 -1.20
C VAL A 21 19.24 -9.12 -2.13
N ALA A 22 19.12 -9.31 -3.44
CA ALA A 22 19.96 -8.56 -4.40
C ALA A 22 19.64 -7.06 -4.41
N MET A 23 18.36 -6.69 -4.36
CA MET A 23 17.93 -5.30 -4.28
C MET A 23 18.33 -4.62 -2.96
N GLU A 24 18.30 -5.35 -1.83
CA GLU A 24 18.79 -4.85 -0.54
C GLU A 24 20.28 -4.46 -0.63
N ARG A 25 21.10 -5.29 -1.26
CA ARG A 25 22.53 -5.00 -1.50
C ARG A 25 22.72 -3.77 -2.38
N ALA A 26 21.80 -3.53 -3.28
CA ALA A 26 21.76 -2.37 -4.18
C ALA A 26 21.19 -1.09 -3.52
N GLY A 27 20.84 -1.12 -2.23
CA GLY A 27 20.39 0.05 -1.48
C GLY A 27 18.87 0.22 -1.37
N LEU A 28 18.10 -0.84 -1.59
CA LEU A 28 16.66 -0.83 -1.31
C LEU A 28 16.43 -0.68 0.20
N ASP A 29 15.58 0.28 0.59
CA ASP A 29 15.25 0.53 2.00
C ASP A 29 14.01 -0.25 2.46
N MET A 30 13.04 -0.49 1.57
CA MET A 30 11.79 -1.15 1.95
C MET A 30 11.18 -1.97 0.81
N VAL A 31 10.69 -3.17 1.13
CA VAL A 31 9.92 -4.01 0.22
C VAL A 31 8.49 -4.16 0.73
N TRP A 32 7.52 -3.97 -0.15
CA TRP A 32 6.10 -4.16 0.12
C TRP A 32 5.62 -5.50 -0.45
N VAL A 33 4.94 -6.29 0.37
CA VAL A 33 4.36 -7.57 -0.04
C VAL A 33 2.84 -7.43 -0.04
N ALA A 34 2.24 -7.58 -1.21
CA ALA A 34 0.79 -7.47 -1.38
C ALA A 34 0.07 -8.78 -1.07
N GLU A 35 -1.16 -8.66 -0.58
CA GLU A 35 -2.09 -9.77 -0.44
C GLU A 35 -3.41 -9.45 -1.14
N ALA A 36 -3.74 -10.29 -2.13
CA ALA A 36 -5.04 -10.26 -2.80
C ALA A 36 -5.61 -11.70 -2.81
N TYR A 37 -5.99 -12.23 -3.96
CA TYR A 37 -6.31 -13.66 -4.14
C TYR A 37 -5.09 -14.41 -4.74
N SER A 38 -3.99 -14.37 -4.01
CA SER A 38 -2.69 -14.99 -4.35
C SER A 38 -2.19 -15.82 -3.17
N PHE A 39 -0.90 -16.20 -3.16
CA PHE A 39 -0.29 -16.73 -1.94
C PHE A 39 -0.40 -15.72 -0.80
N ASP A 40 -0.55 -16.19 0.45
CA ASP A 40 -0.63 -15.30 1.59
C ASP A 40 0.68 -14.51 1.79
N ALA A 41 0.53 -13.25 2.14
CA ALA A 41 1.69 -12.38 2.28
C ALA A 41 2.51 -12.68 3.54
N VAL A 42 1.89 -13.24 4.59
CA VAL A 42 2.54 -13.46 5.90
C VAL A 42 3.65 -14.50 5.79
N SER A 43 3.40 -15.61 5.08
CA SER A 43 4.40 -16.66 4.84
C SER A 43 5.62 -16.10 4.12
N LEU A 44 5.40 -15.29 3.07
CA LEU A 44 6.48 -14.70 2.30
C LEU A 44 7.24 -13.64 3.09
N MET A 45 6.54 -12.78 3.86
CA MET A 45 7.17 -11.79 4.72
C MET A 45 8.02 -12.44 5.84
N GLY A 46 7.57 -13.57 6.40
CA GLY A 46 8.34 -14.35 7.35
C GLY A 46 9.62 -14.91 6.72
N TYR A 47 9.54 -15.41 5.50
CA TYR A 47 10.70 -15.89 4.76
C TYR A 47 11.69 -14.74 4.44
N LEU A 48 11.18 -13.59 3.99
CA LEU A 48 12.00 -12.39 3.77
C LEU A 48 12.71 -11.92 5.04
N ALA A 49 12.04 -11.95 6.19
CA ALA A 49 12.64 -11.58 7.46
C ALA A 49 13.87 -12.42 7.81
N ALA A 50 13.85 -13.71 7.44
CA ALA A 50 14.97 -14.63 7.63
C ALA A 50 16.08 -14.52 6.57
N ARG A 51 15.78 -13.93 5.40
CA ARG A 51 16.71 -13.85 4.25
C ARG A 51 17.37 -12.50 4.09
N THR A 52 16.87 -11.47 4.78
CA THR A 52 17.33 -10.07 4.67
C THR A 52 17.82 -9.55 6.02
N GLU A 53 18.67 -8.52 6.00
CA GLU A 53 19.31 -7.98 7.19
C GLU A 53 18.92 -6.54 7.52
N ARG A 54 18.63 -5.70 6.50
CA ARG A 54 18.43 -4.25 6.65
C ARG A 54 17.10 -3.76 6.07
N VAL A 55 16.67 -4.34 4.94
CA VAL A 55 15.47 -3.88 4.26
C VAL A 55 14.26 -4.00 5.17
N GLN A 56 13.47 -2.94 5.23
CA GLN A 56 12.18 -2.96 5.91
C GLN A 56 11.19 -3.81 5.10
N ILE A 57 10.35 -4.54 5.79
CA ILE A 57 9.36 -5.43 5.20
C ILE A 57 7.98 -4.90 5.54
N GLY A 58 7.25 -4.44 4.55
CA GLY A 58 5.90 -3.90 4.72
C GLY A 58 4.83 -4.79 4.10
N ALA A 59 3.70 -4.92 4.77
CA ALA A 59 2.51 -5.42 4.10
C ALA A 59 1.97 -4.33 3.15
N GLY A 60 1.79 -4.65 1.91
CA GLY A 60 1.29 -3.70 0.92
C GLY A 60 0.08 -4.18 0.12
N ILE A 61 -1.02 -4.57 0.75
CA ILE A 61 -1.52 -4.47 2.13
C ILE A 61 -2.06 -5.82 2.64
N LEU A 62 -2.29 -5.96 3.95
CA LEU A 62 -3.17 -6.99 4.49
C LEU A 62 -4.62 -6.47 4.47
N PRO A 63 -5.58 -7.22 3.89
CA PRO A 63 -6.99 -6.82 3.90
C PRO A 63 -7.56 -6.83 5.32
N ILE A 64 -8.28 -5.77 5.69
CA ILE A 64 -8.88 -5.62 7.03
C ILE A 64 -10.01 -6.61 7.33
N TYR A 65 -10.47 -7.35 6.33
CA TYR A 65 -11.58 -8.32 6.47
C TYR A 65 -11.13 -9.77 6.56
N SER A 66 -9.91 -10.08 6.11
CA SER A 66 -9.44 -11.48 6.03
C SER A 66 -8.94 -12.06 7.36
N ARG A 67 -8.73 -11.20 8.37
CA ARG A 67 -8.22 -11.58 9.69
C ARG A 67 -8.99 -10.88 10.81
N THR A 68 -9.09 -11.52 11.98
CA THR A 68 -9.56 -10.78 13.16
C THR A 68 -8.54 -9.71 13.57
N PRO A 69 -8.96 -8.60 14.21
CA PRO A 69 -8.03 -7.55 14.66
C PRO A 69 -6.90 -8.08 15.54
N THR A 70 -7.22 -9.00 16.45
CA THR A 70 -6.24 -9.62 17.34
C THR A 70 -5.25 -10.52 16.59
N LEU A 71 -5.70 -11.27 15.58
CA LEU A 71 -4.80 -12.04 14.72
C LEU A 71 -3.91 -11.13 13.88
N THR A 72 -4.43 -10.02 13.35
CA THR A 72 -3.64 -9.00 12.66
C THR A 72 -2.53 -8.45 13.56
N ALA A 73 -2.87 -8.14 14.83
CA ALA A 73 -1.90 -7.67 15.80
C ALA A 73 -0.83 -8.72 16.14
N MET A 74 -1.24 -9.99 16.31
CA MET A 74 -0.33 -11.12 16.55
C MET A 74 0.62 -11.34 15.36
N THR A 75 0.09 -11.30 14.14
CA THR A 75 0.86 -11.42 12.90
C THR A 75 1.92 -10.32 12.82
N ALA A 76 1.53 -9.06 13.04
CA ALA A 76 2.47 -7.95 13.02
C ALA A 76 3.55 -8.06 14.09
N ALA A 77 3.19 -8.43 15.32
CA ALA A 77 4.15 -8.63 16.40
C ALA A 77 5.14 -9.78 16.11
N GLY A 78 4.65 -10.88 15.51
CA GLY A 78 5.48 -12.02 15.11
C GLY A 78 6.47 -11.65 14.01
N LEU A 79 6.01 -10.98 12.96
CA LEU A 79 6.86 -10.51 11.86
C LEU A 79 7.87 -9.45 12.32
N ASP A 80 7.46 -8.56 13.22
CA ASP A 80 8.35 -7.55 13.80
C ASP A 80 9.46 -8.19 14.64
N ALA A 81 9.14 -9.21 15.44
CA ALA A 81 10.12 -9.97 16.19
C ALA A 81 11.09 -10.74 15.29
N LEU A 82 10.58 -11.45 14.26
CA LEU A 82 11.40 -12.21 13.31
C LEU A 82 12.33 -11.29 12.51
N SER A 83 11.87 -10.11 12.13
CA SER A 83 12.64 -9.12 11.38
C SER A 83 13.49 -8.20 12.26
N GLN A 84 13.49 -8.39 13.59
CA GLN A 84 14.23 -7.53 14.53
C GLN A 84 13.86 -6.04 14.39
N GLY A 85 12.55 -5.75 14.34
CA GLY A 85 12.04 -4.38 14.28
C GLY A 85 12.00 -3.75 12.90
N ARG A 86 12.12 -4.53 11.82
CA ARG A 86 12.06 -4.04 10.43
C ARG A 86 10.66 -4.14 9.79
N PHE A 87 9.66 -4.61 10.52
CA PHE A 87 8.33 -4.81 9.98
C PHE A 87 7.48 -3.52 10.03
N ALA A 88 6.63 -3.33 9.03
CA ALA A 88 5.58 -2.31 8.98
C ALA A 88 4.24 -2.94 8.58
N LEU A 89 3.19 -2.70 9.38
CA LEU A 89 1.85 -3.21 9.11
C LEU A 89 1.12 -2.29 8.12
N GLY A 90 0.97 -2.74 6.89
CA GLY A 90 0.11 -2.06 5.91
C GLY A 90 -1.29 -2.66 5.89
N LEU A 91 -2.29 -1.81 6.04
CA LEU A 91 -3.71 -2.16 6.05
C LEU A 91 -4.45 -1.53 4.88
N GLY A 92 -5.45 -2.24 4.37
CA GLY A 92 -6.33 -1.72 3.34
C GLY A 92 -7.69 -2.42 3.31
N ALA A 93 -8.69 -1.73 2.79
CA ALA A 93 -10.03 -2.29 2.70
C ALA A 93 -10.16 -3.33 1.58
N SER A 94 -9.23 -3.36 0.63
CA SER A 94 -9.38 -4.13 -0.61
C SER A 94 -10.64 -3.69 -1.39
N GLY A 95 -11.14 -4.52 -2.29
CA GLY A 95 -12.38 -4.27 -3.03
C GLY A 95 -13.48 -5.27 -2.70
N PRO A 96 -14.77 -4.91 -2.87
CA PRO A 96 -15.88 -5.83 -2.62
C PRO A 96 -15.77 -7.13 -3.39
N GLN A 97 -15.26 -7.09 -4.64
CA GLN A 97 -15.09 -8.29 -5.46
C GLN A 97 -14.15 -9.32 -4.83
N VAL A 98 -13.11 -8.86 -4.14
CA VAL A 98 -12.16 -9.74 -3.43
C VAL A 98 -12.75 -10.20 -2.10
N ILE A 99 -13.28 -9.26 -1.32
CA ILE A 99 -13.75 -9.56 0.04
C ILE A 99 -15.01 -10.42 0.03
N GLU A 100 -16.01 -10.05 -0.78
CA GLU A 100 -17.26 -10.81 -0.88
C GLU A 100 -17.12 -12.01 -1.82
N GLY A 101 -16.41 -11.84 -2.96
CA GLY A 101 -16.32 -12.87 -3.99
C GLY A 101 -15.32 -13.97 -3.67
N PHE A 102 -14.17 -13.67 -3.07
CA PHE A 102 -13.13 -14.66 -2.76
C PHE A 102 -13.13 -15.08 -1.29
N HIS A 103 -13.26 -14.13 -0.36
CA HIS A 103 -13.25 -14.43 1.08
C HIS A 103 -14.63 -14.76 1.66
N GLY A 104 -15.74 -14.43 0.97
CA GLY A 104 -17.10 -14.69 1.44
C GLY A 104 -17.49 -13.87 2.68
N VAL A 105 -16.88 -12.70 2.87
CA VAL A 105 -17.09 -11.81 4.02
C VAL A 105 -17.82 -10.56 3.56
N PRO A 106 -18.85 -10.08 4.29
CA PRO A 106 -19.55 -8.84 3.94
C PRO A 106 -18.59 -7.62 3.93
N TYR A 107 -18.68 -6.80 2.88
CA TYR A 107 -17.93 -5.55 2.76
C TYR A 107 -18.72 -4.38 3.33
N ASP A 108 -18.52 -4.08 4.59
CA ASP A 108 -19.24 -3.01 5.30
C ASP A 108 -18.30 -2.11 6.12
N ARG A 109 -18.68 -0.86 6.27
CA ARG A 109 -18.05 0.13 7.16
C ARG A 109 -16.50 0.15 7.17
N PRO A 110 -15.81 0.19 6.02
CA PRO A 110 -14.35 0.02 5.95
C PRO A 110 -13.58 1.05 6.78
N VAL A 111 -14.01 2.29 6.83
CA VAL A 111 -13.33 3.36 7.59
C VAL A 111 -13.40 3.11 9.09
N ALA A 112 -14.57 2.75 9.61
CA ALA A 112 -14.74 2.46 11.04
C ALA A 112 -13.96 1.19 11.43
N ARG A 113 -14.01 0.13 10.60
CA ARG A 113 -13.21 -1.09 10.84
C ARG A 113 -11.72 -0.80 10.85
N THR A 114 -11.22 0.01 9.93
CA THR A 114 -9.79 0.40 9.91
C THR A 114 -9.39 1.09 11.21
N ARG A 115 -10.23 2.01 11.72
CA ARG A 115 -9.99 2.69 13.01
C ARG A 115 -9.87 1.68 14.15
N GLU A 116 -10.88 0.84 14.32
CA GLU A 116 -10.92 -0.12 15.44
C GLU A 116 -9.76 -1.13 15.37
N ILE A 117 -9.40 -1.60 14.17
CA ILE A 117 -8.24 -2.49 13.98
C ILE A 117 -6.95 -1.81 14.41
N ILE A 118 -6.73 -0.54 14.04
CA ILE A 118 -5.54 0.22 14.46
C ILE A 118 -5.49 0.35 15.99
N GLU A 119 -6.61 0.69 16.62
CA GLU A 119 -6.72 0.86 18.07
C GLU A 119 -6.46 -0.47 18.80
N ILE A 120 -7.12 -1.55 18.35
CA ILE A 120 -6.93 -2.90 18.92
C ILE A 120 -5.49 -3.38 18.75
N CYS A 121 -4.88 -3.22 17.56
CA CYS A 121 -3.48 -3.60 17.33
C CYS A 121 -2.55 -2.91 18.32
N ARG A 122 -2.69 -1.61 18.52
CA ARG A 122 -1.87 -0.85 19.47
C ARG A 122 -2.03 -1.33 20.90
N SER A 123 -3.27 -1.60 21.34
CA SER A 123 -3.55 -2.15 22.68
C SER A 123 -2.92 -3.55 22.86
N VAL A 124 -3.01 -4.41 21.84
CA VAL A 124 -2.36 -5.74 21.86
C VAL A 124 -0.84 -5.61 22.01
N TRP A 125 -0.19 -4.73 21.25
CA TRP A 125 1.26 -4.55 21.31
C TRP A 125 1.76 -3.95 22.63
N ARG A 126 0.94 -3.11 23.31
CA ARG A 126 1.21 -2.64 24.68
C ARG A 126 0.91 -3.67 25.74
N ARG A 127 0.44 -4.88 25.34
CA ARG A 127 0.06 -5.98 26.26
C ARG A 127 -1.04 -5.59 27.24
N GLU A 128 -1.94 -4.74 26.83
CA GLU A 128 -3.15 -4.45 27.59
C GLU A 128 -4.10 -5.66 27.56
N LYS A 129 -4.91 -5.84 28.58
CA LYS A 129 -6.07 -6.74 28.51
C LYS A 129 -7.05 -6.13 27.52
N ILE A 130 -7.37 -6.87 26.47
CA ILE A 130 -8.18 -6.32 25.40
C ILE A 130 -9.66 -6.32 25.80
N GLU A 131 -10.20 -5.11 25.90
CA GLU A 131 -11.62 -4.83 26.06
C GLU A 131 -11.99 -3.79 25.01
N HIS A 132 -12.86 -4.18 24.07
CA HIS A 132 -13.31 -3.33 22.98
C HIS A 132 -14.78 -3.57 22.70
N ASP A 133 -15.56 -2.50 22.62
CA ASP A 133 -16.99 -2.52 22.30
C ASP A 133 -17.25 -1.63 21.08
N GLY A 134 -17.51 -2.28 19.95
CA GLY A 134 -17.68 -1.61 18.67
C GLY A 134 -18.12 -2.60 17.58
N LEU A 135 -17.60 -2.42 16.37
CA LEU A 135 -17.78 -3.40 15.28
C LEU A 135 -17.14 -4.74 15.62
N TYR A 136 -16.08 -4.68 16.41
CA TYR A 136 -15.43 -5.83 17.02
C TYR A 136 -15.69 -5.79 18.53
N THR A 137 -16.49 -6.73 19.04
CA THR A 137 -16.72 -6.85 20.49
C THR A 137 -15.75 -7.88 21.07
N ILE A 138 -14.85 -7.46 21.95
CA ILE A 138 -13.80 -8.30 22.55
C ILE A 138 -13.70 -7.98 24.06
N PRO A 139 -13.88 -8.95 24.98
CA PRO A 139 -14.34 -10.32 24.73
C PRO A 139 -15.77 -10.39 24.23
N LEU A 140 -16.11 -11.51 23.60
CA LEU A 140 -17.49 -11.75 23.19
C LEU A 140 -18.39 -11.87 24.42
N PRO A 141 -19.53 -11.15 24.50
CA PRO A 141 -20.42 -11.22 25.65
C PRO A 141 -21.09 -12.60 25.78
N PRO A 142 -21.49 -13.02 26.99
CA PRO A 142 -21.97 -14.37 27.27
C PRO A 142 -23.10 -14.82 26.35
N GLU A 143 -24.05 -13.96 26.04
CA GLU A 143 -25.23 -14.24 25.21
C GLU A 143 -24.90 -14.46 23.72
N ARG A 144 -23.71 -14.09 23.29
CA ARG A 144 -23.21 -14.27 21.90
C ARG A 144 -22.22 -15.42 21.75
N GLY A 145 -21.93 -16.17 22.83
CA GLY A 145 -20.97 -17.26 22.84
C GLY A 145 -21.20 -18.26 23.98
N THR A 146 -20.14 -18.89 24.45
CA THR A 146 -20.18 -19.90 25.52
C THR A 146 -20.29 -19.31 26.93
N GLY A 147 -20.17 -18.00 27.07
CA GLY A 147 -20.08 -17.31 28.37
C GLY A 147 -18.71 -17.42 29.06
N LEU A 148 -17.71 -18.03 28.40
CA LEU A 148 -16.36 -18.22 28.96
C LEU A 148 -15.35 -17.16 28.48
N GLY A 149 -15.77 -16.21 27.64
CA GLY A 149 -14.94 -15.11 27.16
C GLY A 149 -14.44 -14.24 28.30
N LYS A 150 -13.13 -13.98 28.34
CA LYS A 150 -12.51 -13.05 29.29
C LYS A 150 -11.44 -12.22 28.61
N PRO A 151 -11.16 -11.00 29.10
CA PRO A 151 -10.06 -10.18 28.56
C PRO A 151 -8.72 -10.89 28.66
N LEU A 152 -8.06 -11.05 27.53
CA LEU A 152 -6.72 -11.64 27.43
C LEU A 152 -5.74 -10.59 26.93
N LYS A 153 -4.45 -10.80 27.22
CA LYS A 153 -3.33 -10.03 26.68
C LYS A 153 -2.37 -10.95 25.95
N LEU A 154 -1.57 -10.39 25.07
CA LEU A 154 -0.53 -11.12 24.34
C LEU A 154 0.41 -11.84 25.34
N ILE A 155 0.68 -13.12 25.13
CA ILE A 155 1.57 -13.92 26.00
C ILE A 155 3.00 -13.45 25.85
N ASN A 156 3.47 -13.32 24.58
CA ASN A 156 4.81 -12.88 24.27
C ASN A 156 5.00 -11.37 24.53
N GLN A 157 6.24 -10.97 24.80
CA GLN A 157 6.63 -9.57 24.78
C GLN A 157 6.92 -9.16 23.34
N PRO A 158 6.19 -8.21 22.74
CA PRO A 158 6.51 -7.70 21.42
C PRO A 158 7.91 -7.07 21.38
N HIS A 159 8.56 -7.12 20.24
CA HIS A 159 9.85 -6.44 20.02
C HIS A 159 9.69 -4.92 20.15
N ARG A 160 8.58 -4.37 19.62
CA ARG A 160 8.17 -2.97 19.78
C ARG A 160 6.69 -2.88 20.16
N ALA A 161 6.34 -1.86 20.96
CA ALA A 161 4.95 -1.55 21.29
C ALA A 161 4.30 -0.61 20.25
N ASP A 162 5.06 -0.07 19.31
CA ASP A 162 4.68 0.96 18.33
C ASP A 162 5.09 0.56 16.90
N ILE A 163 4.74 -0.66 16.49
CA ILE A 163 4.95 -1.12 15.12
C ILE A 163 4.31 -0.12 14.14
N PRO A 164 5.05 0.39 13.13
CA PRO A 164 4.50 1.37 12.20
C PRO A 164 3.29 0.82 11.43
N ILE A 165 2.21 1.60 11.40
CA ILE A 165 1.01 1.28 10.64
C ILE A 165 0.94 2.18 9.41
N TRP A 166 0.74 1.56 8.25
CA TRP A 166 0.49 2.22 6.98
C TRP A 166 -0.91 1.87 6.49
N VAL A 167 -1.57 2.80 5.84
CA VAL A 167 -2.92 2.57 5.31
C VAL A 167 -3.00 2.92 3.83
N ALA A 168 -3.50 1.98 3.03
CA ALA A 168 -3.87 2.26 1.65
C ALA A 168 -5.27 2.88 1.62
N ALA A 169 -5.35 4.12 1.22
CA ALA A 169 -6.57 4.90 1.22
C ALA A 169 -6.66 5.85 0.01
N LEU A 170 -7.85 5.95 -0.59
CA LEU A 170 -8.16 6.85 -1.70
C LEU A 170 -9.39 7.72 -1.42
N GLY A 171 -10.38 7.19 -0.70
CA GLY A 171 -11.57 7.94 -0.30
C GLY A 171 -11.25 8.96 0.79
N GLU A 172 -11.85 10.16 0.72
CA GLU A 172 -11.54 11.29 1.60
C GLU A 172 -11.57 10.96 3.09
N LYS A 173 -12.62 10.26 3.56
CA LYS A 173 -12.75 9.87 4.97
C LYS A 173 -11.64 8.91 5.42
N ASN A 174 -11.21 8.01 4.53
CA ASN A 174 -10.15 7.08 4.85
C ASN A 174 -8.76 7.73 4.79
N VAL A 175 -8.54 8.68 3.86
CA VAL A 175 -7.32 9.51 3.82
C VAL A 175 -7.23 10.39 5.08
N GLN A 176 -8.34 11.00 5.51
CA GLN A 176 -8.40 11.75 6.76
C GLN A 176 -8.04 10.87 7.96
N LEU A 177 -8.64 9.66 8.08
CA LEU A 177 -8.33 8.71 9.14
C LEU A 177 -6.85 8.27 9.09
N THR A 178 -6.32 8.05 7.90
CA THR A 178 -4.91 7.69 7.70
C THR A 178 -3.99 8.79 8.23
N ALA A 179 -4.24 10.04 7.87
CA ALA A 179 -3.47 11.18 8.36
C ALA A 179 -3.59 11.37 9.88
N GLU A 180 -4.74 11.05 10.47
CA GLU A 180 -4.97 11.10 11.92
C GLU A 180 -4.21 10.00 12.67
N LEU A 181 -4.28 8.75 12.21
CA LEU A 181 -3.91 7.58 13.01
C LEU A 181 -2.68 6.81 12.52
N ALA A 182 -2.33 6.82 11.23
CA ALA A 182 -1.28 5.97 10.70
C ALA A 182 0.09 6.66 10.68
N GLN A 183 1.19 5.92 10.74
CA GLN A 183 2.52 6.46 10.48
C GLN A 183 2.72 6.77 9.01
N GLY A 184 2.08 6.00 8.12
CA GLY A 184 2.25 6.19 6.69
C GLY A 184 0.97 6.00 5.87
N TRP A 185 1.00 6.56 4.66
CA TRP A 185 -0.05 6.48 3.67
C TRP A 185 0.48 5.86 2.37
N LEU A 186 -0.28 4.91 1.85
CA LEU A 186 -0.03 4.22 0.58
C LEU A 186 -1.08 4.69 -0.45
N PRO A 187 -0.91 5.86 -1.09
CA PRO A 187 -1.75 6.27 -2.21
C PRO A 187 -1.44 5.42 -3.46
N HIS A 188 -2.37 5.43 -4.40
CA HIS A 188 -2.17 4.79 -5.70
C HIS A 188 -2.69 5.67 -6.83
N LEU A 189 -2.11 5.58 -8.03
CA LEU A 189 -2.49 6.36 -9.23
C LEU A 189 -2.40 7.88 -8.99
N MET A 190 -1.31 8.37 -8.42
CA MET A 190 -1.20 9.76 -8.07
C MET A 190 -0.12 10.48 -8.89
N VAL A 191 -0.52 11.57 -9.52
CA VAL A 191 0.39 12.57 -10.08
C VAL A 191 0.84 13.50 -8.94
N PRO A 192 2.15 13.62 -8.65
CA PRO A 192 2.63 14.36 -7.48
C PRO A 192 2.17 15.82 -7.43
N GLU A 193 2.10 16.49 -8.56
CA GLU A 193 1.63 17.89 -8.66
C GLU A 193 0.15 18.06 -8.30
N GLN A 194 -0.64 16.99 -8.38
CA GLN A 194 -2.07 17.02 -8.05
C GLN A 194 -2.38 16.55 -6.61
N LEU A 195 -1.37 16.06 -5.87
CA LEU A 195 -1.58 15.51 -4.53
C LEU A 195 -2.36 16.46 -3.62
N ARG A 196 -1.93 17.70 -3.54
CA ARG A 196 -2.55 18.70 -2.65
C ARG A 196 -3.94 19.12 -3.13
N ALA A 197 -4.16 19.22 -4.44
CA ALA A 197 -5.47 19.55 -5.00
C ALA A 197 -6.50 18.45 -4.73
N VAL A 198 -6.10 17.18 -4.87
CA VAL A 198 -6.99 16.02 -4.72
C VAL A 198 -7.20 15.64 -3.24
N PHE A 199 -6.15 15.63 -2.44
CA PHE A 199 -6.19 15.05 -1.08
C PHE A 199 -5.91 16.06 0.04
N GLY A 200 -5.49 17.28 -0.29
CA GLY A 200 -5.10 18.31 0.69
C GLY A 200 -6.11 18.50 1.82
N PRO A 201 -7.39 18.77 1.55
CA PRO A 201 -8.38 18.98 2.60
C PRO A 201 -8.51 17.79 3.57
N ALA A 202 -8.49 16.55 3.06
CA ALA A 202 -8.57 15.35 3.89
C ALA A 202 -7.31 15.15 4.73
N LEU A 203 -6.13 15.37 4.14
CA LEU A 203 -4.84 15.28 4.85
C LEU A 203 -4.77 16.32 5.98
N ASP A 204 -5.18 17.57 5.72
CA ASP A 204 -5.15 18.65 6.72
C ASP A 204 -6.12 18.37 7.87
N ALA A 205 -7.34 17.92 7.56
CA ALA A 205 -8.35 17.57 8.55
C ALA A 205 -7.92 16.39 9.45
N GLY A 206 -7.18 15.42 8.89
CA GLY A 206 -6.61 14.32 9.65
C GLY A 206 -5.40 14.74 10.48
N THR A 207 -4.50 15.54 9.89
CA THR A 207 -3.30 16.05 10.57
C THR A 207 -3.66 16.92 11.77
N ALA A 208 -4.73 17.71 11.69
CA ALA A 208 -5.23 18.51 12.81
C ALA A 208 -5.64 17.67 14.04
N LYS A 209 -5.94 16.37 13.86
CA LYS A 209 -6.30 15.43 14.94
C LYS A 209 -5.16 14.49 15.32
N ARG A 210 -4.04 14.59 14.62
CA ARG A 210 -2.91 13.67 14.77
C ARG A 210 -2.19 13.87 16.09
N ALA A 211 -1.97 12.78 16.83
CA ALA A 211 -1.19 12.83 18.06
C ALA A 211 0.28 13.16 17.74
N ALA A 212 0.89 14.06 18.54
CA ALA A 212 2.27 14.52 18.35
C ALA A 212 3.29 13.36 18.32
N GLY A 213 3.06 12.29 19.08
CA GLY A 213 3.92 11.12 19.14
C GLY A 213 4.00 10.29 17.84
N LEU A 214 3.08 10.52 16.88
CA LEU A 214 3.12 9.83 15.58
C LEU A 214 4.13 10.45 14.58
N GLY A 215 4.66 11.63 14.88
CA GLY A 215 5.51 12.37 13.93
C GLY A 215 4.79 12.77 12.64
N PRO A 216 5.49 13.28 11.63
CA PRO A 216 4.91 13.60 10.32
C PRO A 216 4.40 12.36 9.59
N LEU A 217 3.31 12.51 8.82
CA LEU A 217 2.81 11.43 7.98
C LEU A 217 3.84 11.10 6.88
N GLN A 218 4.22 9.84 6.79
CA GLN A 218 5.06 9.34 5.70
C GLN A 218 4.17 8.99 4.49
N ILE A 219 4.65 9.22 3.28
CA ILE A 219 3.87 9.03 2.06
C ILE A 219 4.70 8.30 1.02
N THR A 220 4.17 7.25 0.41
CA THR A 220 4.77 6.63 -0.78
C THR A 220 4.32 7.36 -2.04
N GLY A 221 5.20 7.44 -3.03
CA GLY A 221 4.87 7.95 -4.36
C GLY A 221 5.94 7.54 -5.36
N GLY A 222 5.60 7.54 -6.63
CA GLY A 222 6.48 7.06 -7.70
C GLY A 222 5.68 6.28 -8.74
N GLY A 223 6.21 5.16 -9.21
CA GLY A 223 5.52 4.36 -10.24
C GLY A 223 6.45 3.42 -11.00
N VAL A 224 6.05 3.03 -12.20
CA VAL A 224 6.89 2.23 -13.10
C VAL A 224 8.16 3.02 -13.43
N LEU A 225 9.30 2.36 -13.32
CA LEU A 225 10.63 2.96 -13.50
C LEU A 225 11.37 2.27 -14.64
N ALA A 226 11.83 3.05 -15.62
CA ALA A 226 12.77 2.61 -16.65
C ALA A 226 13.66 3.78 -17.08
N VAL A 227 14.97 3.52 -17.26
CA VAL A 227 15.96 4.56 -17.59
C VAL A 227 16.70 4.25 -18.88
N ASP A 228 16.74 2.99 -19.28
CA ASP A 228 17.40 2.55 -20.50
C ASP A 228 16.38 2.55 -21.66
N GLU A 229 16.78 3.07 -22.82
CA GLU A 229 15.86 3.43 -23.93
C GLU A 229 15.08 2.22 -24.47
N ASP A 230 15.72 1.07 -24.55
CA ASP A 230 15.13 -0.21 -24.97
C ASP A 230 14.04 -0.71 -23.99
N MET A 231 14.04 -0.23 -22.74
CA MET A 231 13.03 -0.55 -21.73
C MET A 231 11.86 0.44 -21.71
N PHE A 232 11.89 1.54 -22.44
CA PHE A 232 10.80 2.54 -22.39
C PHE A 232 9.48 1.99 -22.92
N ALA A 233 9.49 1.34 -24.07
CA ALA A 233 8.25 0.79 -24.68
C ALA A 233 7.62 -0.30 -23.79
N PRO A 234 8.33 -1.34 -23.32
CA PRO A 234 7.75 -2.33 -22.42
C PRO A 234 7.30 -1.73 -21.07
N ALA A 235 8.04 -0.74 -20.52
CA ALA A 235 7.65 -0.06 -19.29
C ALA A 235 6.37 0.77 -19.46
N ARG A 236 6.24 1.52 -20.57
CA ARG A 236 5.02 2.28 -20.88
C ARG A 236 3.81 1.37 -21.09
N LYS A 237 4.00 0.25 -21.78
CA LYS A 237 2.92 -0.75 -21.95
C LYS A 237 2.48 -1.28 -20.59
N ARG A 238 3.41 -1.71 -19.74
CA ARG A 238 3.12 -2.17 -18.39
C ARG A 238 2.38 -1.12 -17.54
N ALA A 239 2.81 0.13 -17.61
CA ALA A 239 2.15 1.23 -16.89
C ALA A 239 0.72 1.44 -17.38
N ARG A 240 0.50 1.49 -18.70
CA ARG A 240 -0.84 1.66 -19.29
C ARG A 240 -1.78 0.50 -18.96
N ASP A 241 -1.32 -0.74 -19.06
CA ASP A 241 -2.10 -1.94 -18.71
C ASP A 241 -2.52 -1.91 -17.25
N MET A 242 -1.60 -1.55 -16.36
CA MET A 242 -1.87 -1.40 -14.93
C MET A 242 -2.87 -0.26 -14.66
N PHE A 243 -2.68 0.91 -15.24
CA PHE A 243 -3.58 2.04 -15.06
C PHE A 243 -4.99 1.73 -15.59
N ALA A 244 -5.10 1.11 -16.78
CA ALA A 244 -6.38 0.70 -17.33
C ALA A 244 -7.12 -0.30 -16.44
N LEU A 245 -6.40 -1.27 -15.84
CA LEU A 245 -6.98 -2.21 -14.87
C LEU A 245 -7.56 -1.46 -13.65
N TYR A 246 -6.79 -0.55 -13.05
CA TYR A 246 -7.25 0.15 -11.85
C TYR A 246 -8.38 1.14 -12.16
N ILE A 247 -8.22 1.96 -13.18
CA ILE A 247 -9.20 3.00 -13.55
C ILE A 247 -10.48 2.38 -14.13
N GLY A 248 -10.34 1.30 -14.93
CA GLY A 248 -11.45 0.64 -15.60
C GLY A 248 -12.07 -0.52 -14.82
N GLY A 249 -11.22 -1.42 -14.27
CA GLY A 249 -11.64 -2.76 -13.81
C GLY A 249 -11.83 -2.94 -12.32
N MET A 250 -11.29 -2.05 -11.47
CA MET A 250 -11.29 -2.23 -10.01
C MET A 250 -12.56 -1.73 -9.31
N GLY A 251 -13.69 -1.72 -10.00
CA GLY A 251 -15.00 -1.36 -9.45
C GLY A 251 -16.06 -1.15 -10.52
N ALA A 252 -17.32 -1.24 -10.13
CA ALA A 252 -18.45 -0.92 -10.98
C ALA A 252 -18.50 0.60 -11.29
N ARG A 253 -19.22 0.99 -12.36
CA ARG A 253 -19.47 2.39 -12.69
C ARG A 253 -20.01 3.17 -11.49
N GLY A 254 -19.40 4.31 -11.17
CA GLY A 254 -19.73 5.14 -10.01
C GLY A 254 -19.30 4.58 -8.65
N ARG A 255 -18.60 3.44 -8.61
CA ARG A 255 -18.11 2.79 -7.38
C ARG A 255 -16.64 2.36 -7.48
N ASN A 256 -15.87 2.98 -8.36
CA ASN A 256 -14.44 2.75 -8.49
C ASN A 256 -13.67 3.97 -7.96
N PHE A 257 -13.03 3.84 -6.80
CA PHE A 257 -12.26 4.92 -6.20
C PHE A 257 -11.06 5.36 -7.06
N TYR A 258 -10.42 4.44 -7.79
CA TYR A 258 -9.30 4.76 -8.67
C TYR A 258 -9.76 5.62 -9.86
N ASN A 259 -10.91 5.30 -10.45
CA ASN A 259 -11.53 6.11 -11.49
C ASN A 259 -11.85 7.52 -10.98
N THR A 260 -12.44 7.63 -9.79
CA THR A 260 -12.75 8.91 -9.15
C THR A 260 -11.48 9.75 -8.90
N VAL A 261 -10.41 9.13 -8.42
CA VAL A 261 -9.13 9.83 -8.19
C VAL A 261 -8.52 10.30 -9.51
N PHE A 262 -8.55 9.47 -10.55
CA PHE A 262 -8.06 9.84 -11.87
C PHE A 262 -8.85 11.02 -12.46
N ALA A 263 -10.19 10.98 -12.38
CA ALA A 263 -11.05 12.09 -12.80
C ALA A 263 -10.75 13.41 -12.06
N ARG A 264 -10.52 13.34 -10.73
CA ARG A 264 -10.19 14.50 -9.90
C ARG A 264 -8.80 15.11 -10.19
N GLN A 265 -7.94 14.38 -10.85
CA GLN A 265 -6.64 14.88 -11.32
C GLN A 265 -6.73 15.64 -12.65
N GLY A 266 -7.94 15.87 -13.18
CA GLY A 266 -8.19 16.62 -14.41
C GLY A 266 -8.52 15.76 -15.62
N TYR A 267 -8.72 14.44 -15.47
CA TYR A 267 -8.93 13.47 -16.54
C TYR A 267 -10.35 12.86 -16.50
N ALA A 268 -11.37 13.69 -16.30
CA ALA A 268 -12.73 13.18 -16.08
C ALA A 268 -13.33 12.46 -17.32
N ALA A 269 -13.11 13.00 -18.51
CA ALA A 269 -13.59 12.41 -19.76
C ALA A 269 -12.87 11.08 -20.06
N GLU A 270 -11.57 11.04 -19.83
CA GLU A 270 -10.75 9.85 -20.02
C GLU A 270 -11.08 8.77 -18.99
N ALA A 271 -11.43 9.16 -17.76
CA ALA A 271 -11.85 8.22 -16.72
C ALA A 271 -13.11 7.44 -17.13
N GLU A 272 -14.09 8.11 -17.70
CA GLU A 272 -15.32 7.50 -18.24
C GLU A 272 -14.99 6.58 -19.41
N LEU A 273 -14.24 7.07 -20.40
CA LEU A 273 -13.87 6.31 -21.58
C LEU A 273 -13.06 5.04 -21.23
N VAL A 274 -12.04 5.15 -20.39
CA VAL A 274 -11.22 4.00 -19.97
C VAL A 274 -12.06 2.97 -19.24
N GLN A 275 -12.99 3.40 -18.38
CA GLN A 275 -13.85 2.46 -17.65
C GLN A 275 -14.84 1.76 -18.60
N ASP A 276 -15.44 2.47 -19.54
CA ASP A 276 -16.37 1.88 -20.51
C ASP A 276 -15.67 0.85 -21.38
N LEU A 277 -14.55 1.21 -21.98
CA LEU A 277 -13.75 0.28 -22.79
C LEU A 277 -13.33 -0.96 -22.02
N TYR A 278 -12.85 -0.77 -20.78
CA TYR A 278 -12.37 -1.88 -19.97
C TYR A 278 -13.50 -2.86 -19.58
N LEU A 279 -14.65 -2.34 -19.17
CA LEU A 279 -15.81 -3.15 -18.78
C LEU A 279 -16.47 -3.85 -19.98
N ASP A 280 -16.32 -3.30 -21.19
CA ASP A 280 -16.72 -3.94 -22.46
C ASP A 280 -15.71 -5.02 -22.93
N GLY A 281 -14.65 -5.28 -22.17
CA GLY A 281 -13.62 -6.27 -22.51
C GLY A 281 -12.53 -5.75 -23.47
N ARG A 282 -12.59 -4.49 -23.91
CA ARG A 282 -11.67 -3.82 -24.85
C ARG A 282 -10.45 -3.27 -24.09
N LYS A 283 -9.71 -4.15 -23.40
CA LYS A 283 -8.66 -3.76 -22.45
C LYS A 283 -7.47 -3.03 -23.09
N ASP A 284 -7.07 -3.44 -24.29
CA ASP A 284 -5.96 -2.80 -25.01
C ASP A 284 -6.36 -1.38 -25.46
N GLU A 285 -7.62 -1.18 -25.87
CA GLU A 285 -8.13 0.15 -26.23
C GLU A 285 -8.28 1.04 -25.00
N ALA A 286 -8.70 0.47 -23.85
CA ALA A 286 -8.71 1.19 -22.58
C ALA A 286 -7.32 1.66 -22.18
N ALA A 287 -6.29 0.82 -22.34
CA ALA A 287 -4.91 1.18 -22.11
C ALA A 287 -4.40 2.27 -23.08
N ALA A 288 -4.79 2.19 -24.35
CA ALA A 288 -4.44 3.18 -25.36
C ALA A 288 -5.14 4.55 -25.15
N ALA A 289 -6.33 4.56 -24.56
CA ALA A 289 -7.09 5.78 -24.26
C ALA A 289 -6.50 6.63 -23.13
N LEU A 290 -5.53 6.12 -22.36
CA LEU A 290 -4.86 6.90 -21.33
C LEU A 290 -3.99 8.01 -21.95
N PRO A 291 -4.10 9.28 -21.49
CA PRO A 291 -3.29 10.38 -21.97
C PRO A 291 -1.79 10.16 -21.75
N ASP A 292 -0.96 10.53 -22.72
CA ASP A 292 0.51 10.42 -22.58
C ASP A 292 1.04 11.29 -21.46
N ASP A 293 0.51 12.51 -21.29
CA ASP A 293 0.92 13.41 -20.22
C ASP A 293 0.64 12.84 -18.82
N PHE A 294 -0.49 12.12 -18.65
CA PHE A 294 -0.75 11.41 -17.40
C PHE A 294 0.28 10.30 -17.17
N VAL A 295 0.56 9.48 -18.18
CA VAL A 295 1.55 8.39 -18.07
C VAL A 295 2.92 8.95 -17.72
N ASP A 296 3.35 10.03 -18.38
CA ASP A 296 4.63 10.69 -18.13
C ASP A 296 4.73 11.26 -16.70
N ARG A 297 3.63 11.85 -16.21
CA ARG A 297 3.60 12.46 -14.86
C ARG A 297 3.44 11.43 -13.74
N ALA A 298 2.80 10.29 -14.01
CA ALA A 298 2.53 9.23 -13.05
C ALA A 298 3.59 8.12 -13.00
N THR A 299 4.65 8.24 -13.84
CA THR A 299 5.72 7.25 -13.94
C THR A 299 7.12 7.88 -13.87
N LEU A 300 8.13 7.03 -13.85
CA LEU A 300 9.56 7.38 -13.87
C LEU A 300 10.21 6.73 -15.11
N ILE A 301 9.59 6.89 -16.28
CA ILE A 301 10.03 6.27 -17.54
C ILE A 301 10.63 7.33 -18.46
N GLY A 302 11.93 7.28 -18.66
CA GLY A 302 12.62 8.22 -19.55
C GLY A 302 14.11 8.31 -19.25
N PRO A 303 14.85 9.17 -19.99
CA PRO A 303 16.28 9.35 -19.77
C PRO A 303 16.58 9.86 -18.35
N PRO A 304 17.83 9.71 -17.86
CA PRO A 304 18.20 10.06 -16.48
C PRO A 304 17.80 11.48 -16.03
N GLY A 305 17.88 12.46 -16.93
CA GLY A 305 17.46 13.84 -16.65
C GLY A 305 15.98 13.93 -16.32
N PHE A 306 15.12 13.34 -17.14
CA PHE A 306 13.67 13.29 -16.92
C PHE A 306 13.32 12.59 -15.61
N VAL A 307 13.91 11.41 -15.34
CA VAL A 307 13.64 10.66 -14.10
C VAL A 307 14.02 11.46 -12.86
N ARG A 308 15.14 12.19 -12.89
CA ARG A 308 15.55 13.09 -11.79
C ARG A 308 14.53 14.23 -11.58
N GLU A 309 14.01 14.81 -12.64
CA GLU A 309 12.96 15.83 -12.56
C GLU A 309 11.68 15.26 -11.93
N ARG A 310 11.27 14.05 -12.32
CA ARG A 310 10.13 13.38 -11.70
C ARG A 310 10.36 13.05 -10.22
N ILE A 311 11.57 12.62 -9.84
CA ILE A 311 11.96 12.42 -8.43
C ILE A 311 11.88 13.74 -7.65
N ALA A 312 12.34 14.84 -8.23
CA ALA A 312 12.23 16.17 -7.62
C ALA A 312 10.78 16.60 -7.43
N ALA A 313 9.90 16.32 -8.39
CA ALA A 313 8.45 16.56 -8.26
C ALA A 313 7.83 15.73 -7.14
N GLN A 314 8.20 14.45 -6.98
CA GLN A 314 7.77 13.61 -5.85
C GLN A 314 8.22 14.23 -4.51
N ARG A 315 9.47 14.66 -4.41
CA ARG A 315 10.00 15.30 -3.20
C ARG A 315 9.27 16.59 -2.87
N ALA A 316 9.02 17.44 -3.87
CA ALA A 316 8.29 18.70 -3.72
C ALA A 316 6.82 18.47 -3.28
N ALA A 317 6.20 17.35 -3.66
CA ALA A 317 4.88 16.95 -3.21
C ALA A 317 4.84 16.39 -1.78
N GLY A 318 6.00 16.25 -1.11
CA GLY A 318 6.10 15.71 0.25
C GLY A 318 6.18 14.19 0.33
N ILE A 319 6.51 13.51 -0.78
CA ILE A 319 6.73 12.06 -0.79
C ILE A 319 8.01 11.75 -0.01
N THR A 320 7.90 10.83 0.94
CA THR A 320 9.01 10.38 1.81
C THR A 320 9.64 9.09 1.34
N HIS A 321 8.86 8.23 0.68
CA HIS A 321 9.29 6.95 0.14
C HIS A 321 9.06 6.93 -1.37
N LEU A 322 10.15 6.95 -2.14
CA LEU A 322 10.07 6.75 -3.58
C LEU A 322 9.75 5.28 -3.84
N HIS A 323 8.53 5.02 -4.26
CA HIS A 323 8.03 3.68 -4.57
C HIS A 323 8.19 3.40 -6.06
N VAL A 324 9.05 2.45 -6.42
CA VAL A 324 9.37 2.15 -7.81
C VAL A 324 8.98 0.72 -8.18
N ASN A 325 8.48 0.55 -9.40
CA ASN A 325 8.26 -0.74 -10.05
C ASN A 325 9.23 -0.86 -11.23
N PRO A 326 10.46 -1.36 -11.01
CA PRO A 326 11.52 -1.31 -12.01
C PRO A 326 11.24 -2.23 -13.20
N VAL A 327 11.58 -1.75 -14.40
CA VAL A 327 11.63 -2.50 -15.66
C VAL A 327 13.02 -2.32 -16.24
N ALA A 328 13.87 -3.32 -16.06
CA ALA A 328 15.27 -3.34 -16.49
C ALA A 328 15.77 -4.78 -16.57
N GLU A 329 16.82 -5.02 -17.35
CA GLU A 329 17.52 -6.31 -17.36
C GLU A 329 18.26 -6.55 -16.04
N ASP A 330 18.88 -5.52 -15.48
CA ASP A 330 19.59 -5.54 -14.19
C ASP A 330 18.92 -4.57 -13.20
N VAL A 331 17.91 -5.08 -12.49
CA VAL A 331 17.15 -4.30 -11.49
C VAL A 331 18.04 -3.80 -10.35
N PRO A 332 18.94 -4.58 -9.73
CA PRO A 332 19.84 -4.09 -8.71
C PRO A 332 20.69 -2.88 -9.17
N ARG A 333 21.25 -2.95 -10.36
CA ARG A 333 22.03 -1.83 -10.93
C ARG A 333 21.19 -0.57 -11.14
N LEU A 334 19.94 -0.73 -11.63
CA LEU A 334 19.02 0.39 -11.77
C LEU A 334 18.72 1.03 -10.42
N LEU A 335 18.44 0.23 -9.39
CA LEU A 335 18.16 0.74 -8.04
C LEU A 335 19.35 1.47 -7.42
N SER A 336 20.59 0.98 -7.61
CA SER A 336 21.80 1.69 -7.16
C SER A 336 21.92 3.08 -7.81
N ARG A 337 21.62 3.19 -9.11
CA ARG A 337 21.61 4.51 -9.80
C ARG A 337 20.54 5.45 -9.23
N VAL A 338 19.34 4.92 -8.98
CA VAL A 338 18.25 5.73 -8.39
C VAL A 338 18.58 6.15 -6.96
N ARG A 339 19.27 5.29 -6.20
CA ARG A 339 19.73 5.61 -4.85
C ARG A 339 20.58 6.89 -4.84
N GLU A 340 21.54 7.00 -5.77
CA GLU A 340 22.38 8.20 -5.92
C GLU A 340 21.57 9.47 -6.23
N TRP A 341 20.38 9.35 -6.87
CA TRP A 341 19.56 10.50 -7.25
C TRP A 341 18.61 10.97 -6.13
N ILE A 342 18.35 10.12 -5.16
CA ILE A 342 17.46 10.46 -4.02
C ILE A 342 18.21 10.90 -2.76
N GLU A 343 19.53 10.73 -2.71
CA GLU A 343 20.40 11.28 -1.67
C GLU A 343 20.49 12.80 -1.76
#